data_00a1d2353a4baefbd369594aa0507a45
#
_entry.id   00a1d2353a4baefbd369594aa0507a45
#
_cell.length_a   1.000
_cell.length_b   1.000
_cell.length_c   1.000
_cell.angle_alpha   90.00
_cell.angle_beta   90.00
_cell.angle_gamma   90.00
#
_symmetry.space_group_name_H-M   'P 1'
#
loop_
_entity.id
_entity.type
_entity.pdbx_description
1 polymer ?
#
loop_
_entity_poly.entity_id
_entity_poly.type
_entity_poly.pdbx_seq_one_letter_code
_entity_poly.pdbx_strand_id
1 'polypeptide(L)'
;IMARRIDELVNQNLKANLAYKEMQITQLQHQIKPHFLYNTLECINALSQMGRTEEVRIITGAFAKLMKNRMSDAHFTTVKEEMACVDSFLQIYQTMQAGQLYYTITVDPQCESLRIPSMIVQPLVENAVLHGIVPSARQGTCTVESYCEDDQLCIQVSDDGVGLSRESLDAVNRYIAGKENEDDTKILGIGIRNVVDRIRFVYGGNGSIAVLSDAEWGTSITCTLPITTNL
;
A
#
# COMPACT_ATOMS: atom_id res chain seq x y z
N ILE A 1 28.10 6.50 39.27
CA ILE A 1 26.90 5.67 38.90
C ILE A 1 25.95 6.53 38.06
N MET A 2 25.60 7.75 38.50
CA MET A 2 24.62 8.61 37.80
C MET A 2 25.12 9.10 36.41
N ALA A 3 26.37 9.52 36.28
CA ALA A 3 26.98 9.95 35.02
C ALA A 3 27.00 8.81 33.95
N ARG A 4 27.33 7.59 34.35
CA ARG A 4 27.30 6.42 33.44
C ARG A 4 25.91 6.11 32.94
N ARG A 5 24.88 6.29 33.78
CA ARG A 5 23.48 6.07 33.39
C ARG A 5 22.95 7.14 32.42
N ILE A 6 23.41 8.39 32.57
CA ILE A 6 23.12 9.50 31.66
C ILE A 6 23.78 9.24 30.30
N ASP A 7 25.05 8.83 30.27
CA ASP A 7 25.76 8.49 29.03
C ASP A 7 25.09 7.31 28.28
N GLU A 8 24.64 6.28 29.01
CA GLU A 8 23.90 5.15 28.43
C GLU A 8 22.58 5.59 27.82
N LEU A 9 21.79 6.44 28.50
CA LEU A 9 20.52 6.96 28.02
C LEU A 9 20.71 7.91 26.81
N VAL A 10 21.73 8.76 26.84
CA VAL A 10 22.06 9.65 25.71
C VAL A 10 22.46 8.82 24.47
N ASN A 11 23.30 7.81 24.66
CA ASN A 11 23.71 6.92 23.57
C ASN A 11 22.56 6.07 23.01
N GLN A 12 21.65 5.60 23.86
CA GLN A 12 20.44 4.90 23.41
C GLN A 12 19.50 5.83 22.62
N ASN A 13 19.33 7.06 23.10
CA ASN A 13 18.50 8.06 22.40
C ASN A 13 19.11 8.48 21.06
N LEU A 14 20.45 8.64 21.00
CA LEU A 14 21.15 8.95 19.76
C LEU A 14 21.04 7.82 18.74
N LYS A 15 21.21 6.56 19.17
CA LYS A 15 21.04 5.37 18.31
C LYS A 15 19.60 5.25 17.81
N ALA A 16 18.61 5.47 18.66
CA ALA A 16 17.20 5.46 18.28
C ALA A 16 16.89 6.55 17.24
N ASN A 17 17.40 7.78 17.44
CA ASN A 17 17.25 8.88 16.50
C ASN A 17 17.97 8.65 15.16
N LEU A 18 19.14 8.02 15.17
CA LEU A 18 19.84 7.64 13.94
C LEU A 18 19.08 6.57 13.17
N ALA A 19 18.64 5.52 13.84
CA ALA A 19 17.81 4.46 13.24
C ALA A 19 16.49 5.03 12.67
N TYR A 20 15.85 5.97 13.38
CA TYR A 20 14.66 6.66 12.90
C TYR A 20 14.95 7.50 11.63
N LYS A 21 16.07 8.23 11.58
CA LYS A 21 16.48 8.98 10.40
C LYS A 21 16.86 8.08 9.22
N GLU A 22 17.55 6.99 9.47
CA GLU A 22 17.88 6.00 8.44
C GLU A 22 16.60 5.35 7.88
N MET A 23 15.62 5.05 8.74
CA MET A 23 14.32 4.55 8.35
C MET A 23 13.55 5.58 7.51
N GLN A 24 13.59 6.88 7.87
CA GLN A 24 13.02 7.95 7.06
C GLN A 24 13.69 8.08 5.69
N ILE A 25 15.03 8.03 5.62
CA ILE A 25 15.78 8.09 4.36
C ILE A 25 15.44 6.88 3.47
N THR A 26 15.37 5.69 4.04
CA THR A 26 14.98 4.47 3.33
C THR A 26 13.53 4.55 2.84
N GLN A 27 12.61 5.11 3.63
CA GLN A 27 11.24 5.40 3.19
C GLN A 27 11.19 6.39 2.03
N LEU A 28 11.98 7.46 2.06
CA LEU A 28 12.05 8.45 0.98
C LEU A 28 12.62 7.84 -0.32
N GLN A 29 13.61 6.95 -0.22
CA GLN A 29 14.19 6.25 -1.37
C GLN A 29 13.24 5.21 -2.00
N HIS A 30 12.28 4.65 -1.24
CA HIS A 30 11.31 3.67 -1.72
C HIS A 30 9.99 4.29 -2.21
N GLN A 31 9.79 5.60 -2.09
CA GLN A 31 8.52 6.25 -2.44
C GLN A 31 8.16 6.21 -3.93
N ILE A 32 9.15 6.07 -4.82
CA ILE A 32 8.89 5.93 -6.26
C ILE A 32 9.74 4.79 -6.80
N LYS A 33 9.12 3.69 -7.22
CA LYS A 33 9.81 2.63 -7.96
C LYS A 33 10.26 3.22 -9.31
N PRO A 34 11.58 3.35 -9.61
CA PRO A 34 12.05 3.97 -10.86
C PRO A 34 11.44 3.33 -12.09
N HIS A 35 11.25 2.02 -12.06
CA HIS A 35 10.62 1.25 -13.12
C HIS A 35 9.17 1.70 -13.41
N PHE A 36 8.37 2.03 -12.39
CA PHE A 36 7.02 2.57 -12.58
C PHE A 36 7.04 3.89 -13.34
N LEU A 37 7.98 4.80 -12.99
CA LEU A 37 8.13 6.07 -13.70
C LEU A 37 8.46 5.87 -15.16
N TYR A 38 9.49 5.04 -15.45
CA TYR A 38 9.90 4.75 -16.83
C TYR A 38 8.77 4.14 -17.63
N ASN A 39 8.09 3.12 -17.12
CA ASN A 39 6.98 2.46 -17.82
C ASN A 39 5.82 3.42 -18.09
N THR A 40 5.50 4.30 -17.14
CA THR A 40 4.43 5.29 -17.33
C THR A 40 4.78 6.30 -18.43
N LEU A 41 6.03 6.81 -18.43
CA LEU A 41 6.50 7.73 -19.46
C LEU A 41 6.60 7.06 -20.84
N GLU A 42 7.04 5.82 -20.91
CA GLU A 42 7.06 5.03 -22.16
C GLU A 42 5.65 4.82 -22.70
N CYS A 43 4.69 4.49 -21.83
CA CYS A 43 3.29 4.35 -22.22
C CYS A 43 2.71 5.67 -22.77
N ILE A 44 2.98 6.79 -22.09
CA ILE A 44 2.56 8.13 -22.57
C ILE A 44 3.13 8.40 -23.96
N ASN A 45 4.42 8.11 -24.17
CA ASN A 45 5.08 8.31 -25.47
C ASN A 45 4.45 7.43 -26.56
N ALA A 46 4.24 6.14 -26.28
CA ALA A 46 3.61 5.20 -27.22
C ALA A 46 2.18 5.64 -27.58
N LEU A 47 1.36 6.00 -26.60
CA LEU A 47 0.00 6.48 -26.82
C LEU A 47 -0.02 7.77 -27.65
N SER A 48 0.94 8.67 -27.41
CA SER A 48 1.09 9.91 -28.19
C SER A 48 1.42 9.64 -29.66
N GLN A 49 2.35 8.69 -29.93
CA GLN A 49 2.68 8.28 -31.30
C GLN A 49 1.51 7.62 -32.03
N MET A 50 0.64 6.93 -31.30
CA MET A 50 -0.58 6.33 -31.84
C MET A 50 -1.73 7.33 -32.03
N GLY A 51 -1.56 8.60 -31.64
CA GLY A 51 -2.62 9.60 -31.69
C GLY A 51 -3.74 9.41 -30.65
N ARG A 52 -3.52 8.58 -29.62
CA ARG A 52 -4.50 8.26 -28.56
C ARG A 52 -4.54 9.38 -27.50
N THR A 53 -4.93 10.57 -27.94
CA THR A 53 -4.81 11.83 -27.15
C THR A 53 -5.61 11.79 -25.83
N GLU A 54 -6.77 11.16 -25.82
CA GLU A 54 -7.60 11.09 -24.61
C GLU A 54 -6.94 10.21 -23.53
N GLU A 55 -6.32 9.11 -23.90
CA GLU A 55 -5.60 8.25 -22.96
C GLU A 55 -4.32 8.92 -22.47
N VAL A 56 -3.62 9.66 -23.33
CA VAL A 56 -2.49 10.52 -22.91
C VAL A 56 -2.95 11.52 -21.85
N ARG A 57 -4.11 12.16 -22.04
CA ARG A 57 -4.66 13.11 -21.07
C ARG A 57 -5.01 12.44 -19.74
N ILE A 58 -5.64 11.26 -19.79
CA ILE A 58 -6.01 10.48 -18.59
C ILE A 58 -4.77 10.08 -17.81
N ILE A 59 -3.81 9.40 -18.46
CA ILE A 59 -2.62 8.88 -17.76
C ILE A 59 -1.73 9.99 -17.22
N THR A 60 -1.59 11.10 -17.95
CA THR A 60 -0.80 12.26 -17.50
C THR A 60 -1.44 12.95 -16.30
N GLY A 61 -2.78 13.09 -16.30
CA GLY A 61 -3.54 13.66 -15.19
C GLY A 61 -3.45 12.79 -13.92
N ALA A 62 -3.63 11.48 -14.08
CA ALA A 62 -3.51 10.53 -12.99
C ALA A 62 -2.07 10.49 -12.42
N PHE A 63 -1.06 10.50 -13.29
CA PHE A 63 0.35 10.54 -12.91
C PHE A 63 0.71 11.80 -12.12
N ALA A 64 0.24 12.98 -12.56
CA ALA A 64 0.47 14.23 -11.83
C ALA A 64 -0.16 14.23 -10.44
N LYS A 65 -1.39 13.69 -10.28
CA LYS A 65 -2.06 13.53 -8.98
C LYS A 65 -1.28 12.58 -8.07
N LEU A 66 -0.86 11.42 -8.60
CA LEU A 66 -0.10 10.43 -7.85
C LEU A 66 1.24 10.99 -7.35
N MET A 67 1.96 11.74 -8.21
CA MET A 67 3.22 12.38 -7.83
C MET A 67 3.02 13.44 -6.75
N LYS A 68 2.00 14.28 -6.88
CA LYS A 68 1.68 15.31 -5.88
C LYS A 68 1.42 14.70 -4.49
N ASN A 69 0.66 13.61 -4.43
CA ASN A 69 0.34 12.93 -3.17
C ASN A 69 1.58 12.26 -2.55
N ARG A 70 2.45 11.66 -3.37
CA ARG A 70 3.71 11.03 -2.89
C ARG A 70 4.75 12.03 -2.40
N MET A 71 4.69 13.28 -2.83
CA MET A 71 5.57 14.36 -2.34
C MET A 71 5.06 15.03 -1.06
N SER A 72 3.92 14.60 -0.54
CA SER A 72 3.38 15.10 0.72
C SER A 72 4.08 14.39 1.88
N ASP A 73 4.66 15.17 2.80
CA ASP A 73 5.28 14.66 4.05
C ASP A 73 4.23 14.33 5.13
N ALA A 74 2.94 14.32 4.78
CA ALA A 74 1.87 14.06 5.73
C ALA A 74 1.90 12.59 6.20
N HIS A 75 2.05 12.40 7.51
CA HIS A 75 2.02 11.07 8.12
C HIS A 75 0.61 10.47 8.16
N PHE A 76 -0.42 11.32 8.09
CA PHE A 76 -1.83 10.94 8.09
C PHE A 76 -2.55 11.62 6.93
N THR A 77 -3.53 10.89 6.38
CA THR A 77 -4.41 11.36 5.30
C THR A 77 -5.84 10.95 5.61
N THR A 78 -6.82 11.44 4.87
CA THR A 78 -8.19 10.94 4.95
C THR A 78 -8.36 9.69 4.07
N VAL A 79 -9.33 8.83 4.41
CA VAL A 79 -9.71 7.68 3.56
C VAL A 79 -9.98 8.15 2.14
N LYS A 80 -10.70 9.25 1.97
CA LYS A 80 -11.01 9.85 0.66
C LYS A 80 -9.76 10.20 -0.15
N GLU A 81 -8.76 10.84 0.48
CA GLU A 81 -7.51 11.21 -0.18
C GLU A 81 -6.67 9.99 -0.55
N GLU A 82 -6.60 9.00 0.33
CA GLU A 82 -5.88 7.75 0.06
C GLU A 82 -6.54 6.98 -1.10
N MET A 83 -7.88 6.91 -1.12
CA MET A 83 -8.62 6.27 -2.23
C MET A 83 -8.49 7.03 -3.55
N ALA A 84 -8.41 8.35 -3.52
CA ALA A 84 -8.13 9.15 -4.73
C ALA A 84 -6.70 8.91 -5.27
N CYS A 85 -5.74 8.61 -4.39
CA CYS A 85 -4.39 8.20 -4.79
C CYS A 85 -4.40 6.81 -5.43
N VAL A 86 -5.12 5.86 -4.83
CA VAL A 86 -5.33 4.50 -5.34
C VAL A 86 -6.02 4.53 -6.70
N ASP A 87 -7.06 5.35 -6.88
CA ASP A 87 -7.76 5.53 -8.17
C ASP A 87 -6.78 6.01 -9.25
N SER A 88 -5.96 7.01 -8.92
CA SER A 88 -4.95 7.51 -9.87
C SER A 88 -3.94 6.42 -10.29
N PHE A 89 -3.52 5.57 -9.35
CA PHE A 89 -2.65 4.44 -9.64
C PHE A 89 -3.33 3.40 -10.54
N LEU A 90 -4.57 3.02 -10.21
CA LEU A 90 -5.34 2.05 -10.99
C LEU A 90 -5.67 2.55 -12.41
N GLN A 91 -6.00 3.83 -12.58
CA GLN A 91 -6.19 4.44 -13.90
C GLN A 91 -4.94 4.33 -14.78
N ILE A 92 -3.74 4.56 -14.22
CA ILE A 92 -2.49 4.43 -14.93
C ILE A 92 -2.32 2.97 -15.40
N TYR A 93 -2.48 2.00 -14.49
CA TYR A 93 -2.32 0.59 -14.83
C TYR A 93 -3.40 0.07 -15.78
N GLN A 94 -4.64 0.49 -15.64
CA GLN A 94 -5.72 0.16 -16.58
C GLN A 94 -5.39 0.62 -18.01
N THR A 95 -4.83 1.82 -18.14
CA THR A 95 -4.41 2.36 -19.44
C THR A 95 -3.20 1.58 -19.99
N MET A 96 -2.21 1.28 -19.14
CA MET A 96 -1.01 0.50 -19.53
C MET A 96 -1.34 -0.94 -19.94
N GLN A 97 -2.31 -1.56 -19.31
CA GLN A 97 -2.74 -2.94 -19.57
C GLN A 97 -3.78 -3.05 -20.69
N ALA A 98 -4.02 -1.97 -21.43
CA ALA A 98 -4.95 -1.94 -22.57
C ALA A 98 -6.34 -2.54 -22.26
N GLY A 99 -6.87 -2.28 -21.06
CA GLY A 99 -8.20 -2.74 -20.63
C GLY A 99 -8.24 -4.17 -20.09
N GLN A 100 -7.09 -4.79 -19.81
CA GLN A 100 -7.04 -6.08 -19.11
C GLN A 100 -7.24 -5.98 -17.60
N LEU A 101 -7.12 -4.78 -17.02
CA LEU A 101 -7.40 -4.50 -15.63
C LEU A 101 -8.76 -3.82 -15.49
N TYR A 102 -9.66 -4.43 -14.74
CA TYR A 102 -10.88 -3.81 -14.22
C TYR A 102 -10.70 -3.48 -12.75
N TYR A 103 -11.32 -2.42 -12.29
CA TYR A 103 -11.29 -2.10 -10.87
C TYR A 103 -12.56 -1.39 -10.40
N THR A 104 -12.84 -1.52 -9.12
CA THR A 104 -13.93 -0.82 -8.42
C THR A 104 -13.40 -0.29 -7.11
N ILE A 105 -13.74 0.97 -6.80
CA ILE A 105 -13.45 1.57 -5.50
C ILE A 105 -14.79 2.01 -4.89
N THR A 106 -15.12 1.45 -3.74
CA THR A 106 -16.33 1.77 -2.98
C THR A 106 -15.94 2.33 -1.62
N VAL A 107 -16.40 3.54 -1.33
CA VAL A 107 -16.15 4.22 -0.05
C VAL A 107 -17.48 4.53 0.60
N ASP A 108 -17.71 3.98 1.80
CA ASP A 108 -18.85 4.40 2.60
C ASP A 108 -18.68 5.89 2.96
N PRO A 109 -19.69 6.74 2.70
CA PRO A 109 -19.65 8.17 3.02
C PRO A 109 -19.26 8.47 4.47
N GLN A 110 -19.59 7.59 5.41
CA GLN A 110 -19.20 7.74 6.84
C GLN A 110 -17.71 7.60 7.05
N CYS A 111 -17.00 6.88 6.15
CA CYS A 111 -15.57 6.64 6.26
C CYS A 111 -14.72 7.73 5.58
N GLU A 112 -15.26 8.52 4.65
CA GLU A 112 -14.51 9.44 3.80
C GLU A 112 -13.58 10.39 4.58
N SER A 113 -14.07 10.93 5.70
CA SER A 113 -13.34 11.91 6.51
C SER A 113 -12.46 11.32 7.60
N LEU A 114 -12.51 9.98 7.80
CA LEU A 114 -11.69 9.32 8.82
C LEU A 114 -10.21 9.43 8.45
N ARG A 115 -9.38 9.72 9.46
CA ARG A 115 -7.94 9.82 9.29
C ARG A 115 -7.27 8.47 9.47
N ILE A 116 -6.38 8.15 8.55
CA ILE A 116 -5.58 6.93 8.54
C ILE A 116 -4.12 7.27 8.29
N PRO A 117 -3.18 6.41 8.67
CA PRO A 117 -1.79 6.57 8.26
C PRO A 117 -1.68 6.57 6.74
N SER A 118 -0.94 7.52 6.18
CA SER A 118 -0.71 7.60 4.74
C SER A 118 -0.05 6.34 4.19
N MET A 119 -0.33 5.96 2.96
CA MET A 119 0.31 4.84 2.27
C MET A 119 0.06 3.47 2.92
N ILE A 120 -1.16 3.21 3.42
CA ILE A 120 -1.54 1.86 3.89
C ILE A 120 -2.36 1.09 2.84
N VAL A 121 -3.14 1.78 2.00
CA VAL A 121 -3.97 1.13 0.98
C VAL A 121 -3.20 0.93 -0.32
N GLN A 122 -2.48 1.95 -0.77
CA GLN A 122 -1.76 1.91 -2.04
C GLN A 122 -0.80 0.72 -2.17
N PRO A 123 0.05 0.34 -1.17
CA PRO A 123 0.91 -0.83 -1.30
C PRO A 123 0.15 -2.15 -1.45
N LEU A 124 -1.05 -2.26 -0.87
CA LEU A 124 -1.90 -3.44 -1.03
C LEU A 124 -2.44 -3.55 -2.44
N VAL A 125 -2.90 -2.43 -3.01
CA VAL A 125 -3.35 -2.35 -4.41
C VAL A 125 -2.19 -2.60 -5.38
N GLU A 126 -0.99 -2.06 -5.09
CA GLU A 126 0.20 -2.39 -5.86
C GLU A 126 0.48 -3.90 -5.88
N ASN A 127 0.35 -4.58 -4.74
CA ASN A 127 0.51 -6.03 -4.67
C ASN A 127 -0.57 -6.77 -5.47
N ALA A 128 -1.84 -6.38 -5.33
CA ALA A 128 -2.95 -6.96 -6.08
C ALA A 128 -2.73 -6.87 -7.60
N VAL A 129 -2.36 -5.69 -8.09
CA VAL A 129 -2.15 -5.49 -9.54
C VAL A 129 -0.87 -6.18 -10.02
N LEU A 130 0.29 -5.90 -9.38
CA LEU A 130 1.61 -6.31 -9.90
C LEU A 130 1.93 -7.78 -9.66
N HIS A 131 1.45 -8.32 -8.55
CA HIS A 131 1.77 -9.69 -8.13
C HIS A 131 0.58 -10.64 -8.23
N GLY A 132 -0.65 -10.12 -8.22
CA GLY A 132 -1.88 -10.89 -8.43
C GLY A 132 -2.30 -10.93 -9.90
N ILE A 133 -2.74 -9.78 -10.44
CA ILE A 133 -3.42 -9.71 -11.73
C ILE A 133 -2.45 -9.80 -12.92
N VAL A 134 -1.40 -8.99 -12.95
CA VAL A 134 -0.47 -8.96 -14.09
C VAL A 134 0.14 -10.34 -14.41
N PRO A 135 0.59 -11.14 -13.42
CA PRO A 135 1.13 -12.46 -13.69
C PRO A 135 0.11 -13.48 -14.19
N SER A 136 -1.20 -13.26 -13.97
CA SER A 136 -2.25 -14.18 -14.43
C SER A 136 -2.39 -14.22 -15.94
N ALA A 137 -1.84 -13.23 -16.66
CA ALA A 137 -1.93 -13.07 -18.11
C ALA A 137 -3.37 -13.13 -18.67
N ARG A 138 -4.37 -12.88 -17.83
CA ARG A 138 -5.80 -12.81 -18.16
C ARG A 138 -6.38 -11.47 -17.70
N GLN A 139 -7.59 -11.18 -18.13
CA GLN A 139 -8.34 -10.07 -17.54
C GLN A 139 -8.53 -10.32 -16.05
N GLY A 140 -8.26 -9.29 -15.26
CA GLY A 140 -8.37 -9.37 -13.82
C GLY A 140 -9.08 -8.15 -13.22
N THR A 141 -9.60 -8.34 -12.03
CA THR A 141 -10.37 -7.34 -11.29
C THR A 141 -9.70 -7.05 -9.95
N CYS A 142 -9.52 -5.76 -9.64
CA CYS A 142 -9.12 -5.29 -8.33
C CYS A 142 -10.29 -4.54 -7.68
N THR A 143 -10.71 -4.96 -6.50
CA THR A 143 -11.78 -4.31 -5.74
C THR A 143 -11.19 -3.69 -4.47
N VAL A 144 -11.52 -2.43 -4.22
CA VAL A 144 -11.13 -1.71 -3.01
C VAL A 144 -12.38 -1.18 -2.33
N GLU A 145 -12.59 -1.58 -1.08
CA GLU A 145 -13.77 -1.21 -0.32
C GLU A 145 -13.38 -0.63 1.03
N SER A 146 -14.11 0.38 1.48
CA SER A 146 -14.01 0.86 2.85
C SER A 146 -15.39 1.04 3.46
N TYR A 147 -15.58 0.51 4.66
CA TYR A 147 -16.82 0.56 5.42
C TYR A 147 -16.54 0.59 6.92
N CYS A 148 -17.53 1.00 7.69
CA CYS A 148 -17.47 1.04 9.14
C CYS A 148 -18.33 -0.09 9.73
N GLU A 149 -17.74 -0.89 10.63
CA GLU A 149 -18.40 -1.98 11.34
C GLU A 149 -17.90 -2.01 12.79
N ASP A 150 -18.80 -2.11 13.77
CA ASP A 150 -18.47 -2.21 15.20
C ASP A 150 -17.48 -1.15 15.71
N ASP A 151 -17.66 0.13 15.36
CA ASP A 151 -16.77 1.24 15.67
C ASP A 151 -15.33 1.08 15.10
N GLN A 152 -15.18 0.25 14.08
CA GLN A 152 -13.93 0.05 13.37
C GLN A 152 -14.08 0.44 11.90
N LEU A 153 -13.01 0.99 11.33
CA LEU A 153 -12.86 1.19 9.89
C LEU A 153 -12.26 -0.07 9.29
N CYS A 154 -12.99 -0.70 8.39
CA CYS A 154 -12.53 -1.79 7.57
C CYS A 154 -12.13 -1.28 6.18
N ILE A 155 -10.93 -1.62 5.73
CA ILE A 155 -10.46 -1.35 4.36
C ILE A 155 -10.05 -2.69 3.76
N GLN A 156 -10.72 -3.08 2.70
CA GLN A 156 -10.49 -4.34 2.01
C GLN A 156 -9.96 -4.10 0.60
N VAL A 157 -8.90 -4.82 0.23
CA VAL A 157 -8.36 -4.88 -1.13
C VAL A 157 -8.40 -6.33 -1.58
N SER A 158 -9.09 -6.60 -2.68
CA SER A 158 -9.24 -7.94 -3.24
C SER A 158 -8.86 -7.94 -4.72
N ASP A 159 -8.22 -9.01 -5.15
CA ASP A 159 -7.91 -9.30 -6.55
C ASP A 159 -8.30 -10.74 -6.91
N ASP A 160 -8.63 -10.97 -8.18
CA ASP A 160 -8.88 -12.28 -8.76
C ASP A 160 -7.65 -12.85 -9.49
N GLY A 161 -6.44 -12.45 -9.06
CA GLY A 161 -5.18 -12.82 -9.65
C GLY A 161 -4.75 -14.27 -9.38
N VAL A 162 -3.43 -14.50 -9.41
CA VAL A 162 -2.85 -15.85 -9.22
C VAL A 162 -2.86 -16.35 -7.78
N GLY A 163 -3.22 -15.50 -6.83
CA GLY A 163 -3.15 -15.79 -5.40
C GLY A 163 -1.70 -15.90 -4.88
N LEU A 164 -1.58 -16.19 -3.58
CA LEU A 164 -0.31 -16.45 -2.92
C LEU A 164 -0.04 -17.95 -2.86
N SER A 165 1.23 -18.34 -3.00
CA SER A 165 1.62 -19.71 -2.66
C SER A 165 1.36 -19.97 -1.18
N ARG A 166 1.15 -21.24 -0.79
CA ARG A 166 0.96 -21.62 0.60
C ARG A 166 2.11 -21.15 1.49
N GLU A 167 3.34 -21.26 1.01
CA GLU A 167 4.54 -20.80 1.72
C GLU A 167 4.52 -19.29 1.95
N SER A 168 4.14 -18.50 0.92
CA SER A 168 4.01 -17.04 1.02
C SER A 168 2.88 -16.62 1.97
N LEU A 169 1.74 -17.30 1.91
CA LEU A 169 0.60 -17.02 2.81
C LEU A 169 0.95 -17.35 4.26
N ASP A 170 1.62 -18.47 4.52
CA ASP A 170 2.08 -18.84 5.85
C ASP A 170 3.11 -17.84 6.39
N ALA A 171 4.04 -17.36 5.55
CA ALA A 171 5.02 -16.34 5.92
C ALA A 171 4.34 -15.01 6.28
N VAL A 172 3.37 -14.56 5.48
CA VAL A 172 2.56 -13.35 5.77
C VAL A 172 1.85 -13.49 7.11
N ASN A 173 1.19 -14.62 7.35
CA ASN A 173 0.44 -14.84 8.59
C ASN A 173 1.36 -14.91 9.82
N ARG A 174 2.56 -15.52 9.70
CA ARG A 174 3.55 -15.49 10.79
C ARG A 174 4.03 -14.06 11.07
N TYR A 175 4.29 -13.28 10.03
CA TYR A 175 4.67 -11.88 10.18
C TYR A 175 3.59 -11.05 10.87
N ILE A 176 2.33 -11.19 10.44
CA ILE A 176 1.17 -10.54 11.08
C ILE A 176 1.03 -10.99 12.55
N ALA A 177 1.36 -12.22 12.89
CA ALA A 177 1.31 -12.71 14.26
C ALA A 177 2.54 -12.32 15.12
N GLY A 178 3.57 -11.66 14.56
CA GLY A 178 4.83 -11.37 15.25
C GLY A 178 5.64 -12.62 15.59
N LYS A 179 5.55 -13.65 14.73
CA LYS A 179 6.21 -14.97 14.88
C LYS A 179 7.09 -15.30 13.68
N GLU A 180 7.50 -14.26 12.94
CA GLU A 180 8.33 -14.39 11.75
C GLU A 180 9.72 -14.97 12.08
N ASN A 181 10.29 -15.67 11.11
CA ASN A 181 11.67 -16.12 11.09
C ASN A 181 12.49 -15.34 10.03
N GLU A 182 13.81 -15.58 9.98
CA GLU A 182 14.70 -14.87 9.02
C GLU A 182 14.33 -15.17 7.55
N ASP A 183 13.81 -16.36 7.25
CA ASP A 183 13.44 -16.72 5.88
C ASP A 183 12.12 -16.08 5.45
N ASP A 184 11.17 -15.89 6.36
CA ASP A 184 9.92 -15.19 6.08
C ASP A 184 10.18 -13.77 5.59
N THR A 185 11.18 -13.08 6.12
CA THR A 185 11.52 -11.71 5.70
C THR A 185 12.07 -11.63 4.27
N LYS A 186 12.60 -12.72 3.72
CA LYS A 186 13.05 -12.82 2.31
C LYS A 186 11.90 -13.10 1.35
N ILE A 187 10.91 -13.87 1.82
CA ILE A 187 9.72 -14.27 1.03
C ILE A 187 8.75 -13.10 0.93
N LEU A 188 8.60 -12.34 2.02
CA LEU A 188 7.66 -11.23 2.11
C LEU A 188 8.13 -10.01 1.32
N GLY A 189 7.28 -9.53 0.44
CA GLY A 189 7.48 -8.25 -0.23
C GLY A 189 7.50 -7.06 0.74
N ILE A 190 8.29 -6.03 0.40
CA ILE A 190 8.43 -4.81 1.22
C ILE A 190 7.08 -4.12 1.46
N GLY A 191 6.15 -4.19 0.50
CA GLY A 191 4.87 -3.49 0.56
C GLY A 191 3.98 -3.92 1.72
N ILE A 192 3.73 -5.24 1.86
CA ILE A 192 2.85 -5.75 2.92
C ILE A 192 3.48 -5.58 4.31
N ARG A 193 4.80 -5.76 4.43
CA ARG A 193 5.54 -5.53 5.68
C ARG A 193 5.38 -4.09 6.17
N ASN A 194 5.59 -3.13 5.28
CA ASN A 194 5.43 -1.70 5.60
C ASN A 194 4.03 -1.37 6.10
N VAL A 195 3.00 -1.98 5.53
CA VAL A 195 1.61 -1.78 5.98
C VAL A 195 1.40 -2.38 7.37
N VAL A 196 1.84 -3.62 7.59
CA VAL A 196 1.74 -4.29 8.90
C VAL A 196 2.46 -3.48 9.98
N ASP A 197 3.72 -3.09 9.72
CA ASP A 197 4.53 -2.33 10.68
C ASP A 197 3.93 -0.96 10.98
N ARG A 198 3.38 -0.29 9.98
CA ARG A 198 2.73 1.02 10.14
C ARG A 198 1.47 0.92 10.98
N ILE A 199 0.62 -0.09 10.73
CA ILE A 199 -0.59 -0.33 11.53
C ILE A 199 -0.21 -0.66 12.98
N ARG A 200 0.79 -1.50 13.20
CA ARG A 200 1.31 -1.80 14.54
C ARG A 200 1.85 -0.57 15.25
N PHE A 201 2.61 0.25 14.55
CA PHE A 201 3.22 1.44 15.12
C PHE A 201 2.17 2.46 15.56
N VAL A 202 1.15 2.69 14.72
CA VAL A 202 0.12 3.71 15.00
C VAL A 202 -0.94 3.22 15.98
N TYR A 203 -1.43 1.99 15.80
CA TYR A 203 -2.60 1.48 16.55
C TYR A 203 -2.23 0.44 17.62
N GLY A 204 -0.97 0.00 17.67
CA GLY A 204 -0.55 -1.06 18.58
C GLY A 204 -1.32 -2.35 18.31
N GLY A 205 -1.85 -2.97 19.36
CA GLY A 205 -2.68 -4.17 19.23
C GLY A 205 -4.13 -3.95 18.82
N ASN A 206 -4.57 -2.68 18.66
CA ASN A 206 -5.95 -2.35 18.33
C ASN A 206 -6.22 -2.33 16.82
N GLY A 207 -5.19 -2.28 15.99
CA GLY A 207 -5.29 -2.44 14.55
C GLY A 207 -4.92 -3.85 14.11
N SER A 208 -5.58 -4.41 13.10
CA SER A 208 -5.30 -5.75 12.59
C SER A 208 -5.27 -5.79 11.07
N ILE A 209 -4.60 -6.83 10.55
CA ILE A 209 -4.60 -7.19 9.13
C ILE A 209 -4.93 -8.67 9.04
N ALA A 210 -5.82 -9.01 8.11
CA ALA A 210 -6.14 -10.38 7.74
C ALA A 210 -5.85 -10.58 6.25
N VAL A 211 -5.28 -11.73 5.90
CA VAL A 211 -4.99 -12.10 4.51
C VAL A 211 -5.62 -13.46 4.22
N LEU A 212 -6.46 -13.49 3.20
CA LEU A 212 -7.02 -14.69 2.63
C LEU A 212 -6.53 -14.81 1.19
N SER A 213 -6.09 -15.97 0.78
CA SER A 213 -5.62 -16.17 -0.59
C SER A 213 -5.74 -17.62 -1.02
N ASP A 214 -6.10 -17.81 -2.28
CA ASP A 214 -6.18 -19.09 -2.96
C ASP A 214 -5.88 -18.91 -4.45
N ALA A 215 -5.35 -19.95 -5.10
CA ALA A 215 -5.02 -19.92 -6.52
C ALA A 215 -6.26 -19.87 -7.44
N GLU A 216 -7.45 -20.22 -6.94
CA GLU A 216 -8.68 -20.24 -7.73
C GLU A 216 -9.37 -18.88 -7.78
N TRP A 217 -9.33 -18.11 -6.66
CA TRP A 217 -10.07 -16.84 -6.55
C TRP A 217 -9.21 -15.61 -6.28
N GLY A 218 -7.88 -15.78 -6.05
CA GLY A 218 -6.95 -14.68 -5.89
C GLY A 218 -6.62 -14.34 -4.44
N THR A 219 -6.51 -13.04 -4.11
CA THR A 219 -6.11 -12.58 -2.77
C THR A 219 -7.07 -11.51 -2.24
N SER A 220 -7.39 -11.57 -0.97
CA SER A 220 -8.13 -10.54 -0.24
C SER A 220 -7.37 -10.16 1.03
N ILE A 221 -7.11 -8.86 1.21
CA ILE A 221 -6.44 -8.30 2.38
C ILE A 221 -7.37 -7.30 3.03
N THR A 222 -7.67 -7.50 4.31
CA THR A 222 -8.53 -6.62 5.10
C THR A 222 -7.72 -5.97 6.23
N CYS A 223 -7.69 -4.65 6.27
CA CYS A 223 -7.19 -3.85 7.37
C CYS A 223 -8.36 -3.41 8.25
N THR A 224 -8.33 -3.73 9.53
CA THR A 224 -9.33 -3.30 10.51
C THR A 224 -8.68 -2.34 11.49
N LEU A 225 -9.16 -1.09 11.53
CA LEU A 225 -8.55 0.02 12.25
C LEU A 225 -9.56 0.64 13.22
N PRO A 226 -9.18 0.95 14.46
CA PRO A 226 -10.07 1.64 15.37
C PRO A 226 -10.37 3.07 14.87
N ILE A 227 -11.63 3.47 14.93
CA ILE A 227 -12.04 4.85 14.64
C ILE A 227 -11.59 5.72 15.81
N THR A 228 -10.47 6.41 15.63
CA THR A 228 -9.92 7.32 16.64
C THR A 228 -10.24 8.75 16.28
N THR A 229 -10.88 9.47 17.21
CA THR A 229 -11.27 10.88 17.03
C THR A 229 -10.06 11.85 17.11
N ASN A 230 -8.86 11.36 17.49
CA ASN A 230 -7.67 12.16 17.81
C ASN A 230 -6.39 11.61 17.14
N LEU A 231 -6.37 11.39 15.83
CA LEU A 231 -5.13 11.15 15.07
C LEU A 231 -4.62 12.42 14.40
#